data_c921d219f2b4ec81834c82a2443d849a
#
_entry.id   c921d219f2b4ec81834c82a2443d849a
#
_cell.length_a   1.000
_cell.length_b   1.000
_cell.length_c   1.000
_cell.angle_alpha   90.00
_cell.angle_beta   90.00
_cell.angle_gamma   90.00
#
_symmetry.space_group_name_H-M   'P 1'
#
loop_
_entity.id
_entity.type
_entity.pdbx_description
1 polymer ?
#
loop_
_entity_poly.entity_id
_entity_poly.type
_entity_poly.pdbx_seq_one_letter_code
_entity_poly.pdbx_strand_id
1 'polypeptide(L)'
;MEINMRKDNFGICFSFYAVLGFVLALLGHTTLALLLLGFVIVVHKDQWLTMQVMQAFFLSIISGIVSTIIGIISPIYKIPILGALVATCFGIVTSVISLIILIMAIVGISKAAKEQDANLPLVKTFAEKAFGLIKNVTYTQNTPTQNPQNQDQNNFTNTQN
;
A
#
# COMPACT_ATOMS: atom_id res chain seq x y z
N MET A 1 1.16 -28.70 -3.40
CA MET A 1 0.26 -27.54 -3.64
C MET A 1 1.03 -26.56 -4.50
N GLU A 2 0.85 -26.62 -5.81
CA GLU A 2 1.51 -25.65 -6.70
C GLU A 2 0.83 -24.29 -6.50
N ILE A 3 1.56 -23.35 -5.93
CA ILE A 3 1.11 -21.97 -5.82
C ILE A 3 1.30 -21.37 -7.22
N ASN A 4 0.22 -21.27 -7.97
CA ASN A 4 0.22 -20.66 -9.31
C ASN A 4 0.32 -19.15 -9.13
N MET A 5 1.55 -18.65 -8.90
CA MET A 5 1.84 -17.22 -8.71
C MET A 5 1.60 -16.48 -10.03
N ARG A 6 0.84 -15.38 -9.96
CA ARG A 6 0.61 -14.51 -11.11
C ARG A 6 1.91 -13.84 -11.52
N LYS A 7 2.27 -14.00 -12.80
CA LYS A 7 3.48 -13.43 -13.40
C LYS A 7 3.14 -12.26 -14.30
N ASP A 8 4.01 -11.30 -14.32
CA ASP A 8 4.02 -10.17 -15.23
C ASP A 8 4.49 -10.56 -16.64
N ASN A 9 4.34 -9.65 -17.61
CA ASN A 9 4.87 -9.76 -18.97
C ASN A 9 6.40 -9.94 -19.02
N PHE A 10 7.10 -9.54 -17.96
CA PHE A 10 8.54 -9.74 -17.76
C PHE A 10 8.90 -11.07 -17.08
N GLY A 11 7.90 -11.90 -16.74
CA GLY A 11 8.10 -13.16 -16.04
C GLY A 11 8.31 -13.04 -14.53
N ILE A 12 8.21 -11.83 -13.97
CA ILE A 12 8.36 -11.55 -12.54
C ILE A 12 7.02 -11.71 -11.82
N CYS A 13 7.02 -12.34 -10.65
CA CYS A 13 5.82 -12.49 -9.85
C CYS A 13 5.35 -11.15 -9.28
N PHE A 14 4.05 -10.87 -9.29
CA PHE A 14 3.47 -9.68 -8.66
C PHE A 14 3.79 -9.57 -7.17
N SER A 15 3.86 -10.70 -6.50
CA SER A 15 4.34 -10.85 -5.13
C SER A 15 5.67 -10.18 -4.87
N PHE A 16 6.62 -10.27 -5.81
CA PHE A 16 7.94 -9.65 -5.68
C PHE A 16 7.84 -8.12 -5.56
N TYR A 17 7.04 -7.47 -6.40
CA TYR A 17 6.88 -6.01 -6.35
C TYR A 17 6.17 -5.57 -5.06
N ALA A 18 5.18 -6.34 -4.60
CA ALA A 18 4.49 -6.05 -3.35
C ALA A 18 5.44 -6.19 -2.14
N VAL A 19 6.22 -7.26 -2.07
CA VAL A 19 7.25 -7.46 -1.04
C VAL A 19 8.29 -6.35 -1.08
N LEU A 20 8.78 -6.00 -2.27
CA LEU A 20 9.74 -4.90 -2.46
C LEU A 20 9.19 -3.58 -1.91
N GLY A 21 7.91 -3.28 -2.13
CA GLY A 21 7.26 -2.09 -1.56
C GLY A 21 7.35 -2.06 -0.03
N PHE A 22 7.02 -3.17 0.64
CA PHE A 22 7.11 -3.25 2.10
C PHE A 22 8.55 -3.23 2.63
N VAL A 23 9.50 -3.80 1.90
CA VAL A 23 10.93 -3.71 2.24
C VAL A 23 11.41 -2.26 2.15
N LEU A 24 11.04 -1.53 1.10
CA LEU A 24 11.37 -0.10 0.97
C LEU A 24 10.74 0.74 2.10
N ALA A 25 9.51 0.41 2.51
CA ALA A 25 8.85 1.04 3.65
C ALA A 25 9.61 0.77 4.95
N LEU A 26 10.07 -0.46 5.17
CA LEU A 26 10.86 -0.85 6.33
C LEU A 26 12.21 -0.12 6.39
N LEU A 27 12.86 0.05 5.23
CA LEU A 27 14.12 0.79 5.11
C LEU A 27 13.94 2.31 5.17
N GLY A 28 12.70 2.81 5.21
CA GLY A 28 12.40 4.24 5.27
C GLY A 28 12.62 5.00 3.95
N HIS A 29 12.72 4.28 2.82
CA HIS A 29 12.93 4.88 1.51
C HIS A 29 11.62 5.29 0.84
N THR A 30 10.95 6.31 1.37
CA THR A 30 9.64 6.80 0.89
C THR A 30 9.66 7.20 -0.59
N THR A 31 10.73 7.83 -1.07
CA THR A 31 10.86 8.23 -2.48
C THR A 31 10.90 7.03 -3.41
N LEU A 32 11.64 5.97 -3.05
CA LEU A 32 11.70 4.75 -3.84
C LEU A 32 10.36 3.99 -3.80
N ALA A 33 9.68 3.99 -2.65
CA ALA A 33 8.34 3.43 -2.54
C ALA A 33 7.32 4.17 -3.43
N LEU A 34 7.43 5.50 -3.54
CA LEU A 34 6.60 6.30 -4.45
C LEU A 34 6.90 5.99 -5.92
N LEU A 35 8.18 5.88 -6.29
CA LEU A 35 8.57 5.49 -7.65
C LEU A 35 8.05 4.10 -8.03
N LEU A 36 8.16 3.14 -7.10
CA LEU A 36 7.63 1.80 -7.28
C LEU A 36 6.10 1.83 -7.46
N LEU A 37 5.39 2.64 -6.66
CA LEU A 37 3.95 2.81 -6.80
C LEU A 37 3.57 3.38 -8.17
N GLY A 38 4.26 4.42 -8.61
CA GLY A 38 4.07 5.02 -9.94
C GLY A 38 4.32 4.01 -11.06
N PHE A 39 5.39 3.23 -10.97
CA PHE A 39 5.71 2.17 -11.92
C PHE A 39 4.60 1.11 -11.98
N VAL A 40 4.12 0.63 -10.84
CA VAL A 40 3.06 -0.38 -10.76
C VAL A 40 1.75 0.13 -11.39
N ILE A 41 1.35 1.37 -11.11
CA ILE A 41 0.12 1.96 -11.67
C ILE A 41 0.20 2.07 -13.20
N VAL A 42 1.34 2.48 -13.73
CA VAL A 42 1.50 2.77 -15.17
C VAL A 42 1.72 1.49 -15.97
N VAL A 43 2.58 0.59 -15.46
CA VAL A 43 3.07 -0.58 -16.23
C VAL A 43 2.17 -1.79 -16.00
N HIS A 44 1.90 -2.14 -14.74
CA HIS A 44 1.22 -3.40 -14.43
C HIS A 44 -0.30 -3.30 -14.48
N LYS A 45 -0.87 -2.16 -14.08
CA LYS A 45 -2.33 -1.91 -14.06
C LYS A 45 -3.13 -2.99 -13.32
N ASP A 46 -2.49 -3.71 -12.39
CA ASP A 46 -3.14 -4.71 -11.55
C ASP A 46 -3.66 -4.05 -10.26
N GLN A 47 -4.94 -4.25 -9.96
CA GLN A 47 -5.61 -3.60 -8.83
C GLN A 47 -5.09 -4.11 -7.49
N TRP A 48 -4.84 -5.42 -7.38
CA TRP A 48 -4.34 -6.03 -6.15
C TRP A 48 -2.92 -5.53 -5.85
N LEU A 49 -2.02 -5.57 -6.85
CA LEU A 49 -0.64 -5.13 -6.70
C LEU A 49 -0.58 -3.64 -6.35
N THR A 50 -1.36 -2.80 -7.04
CA THR A 50 -1.42 -1.36 -6.75
C THR A 50 -1.86 -1.11 -5.31
N MET A 51 -2.87 -1.84 -4.82
CA MET A 51 -3.35 -1.71 -3.45
C MET A 51 -2.27 -2.10 -2.43
N GLN A 52 -1.53 -3.19 -2.67
CA GLN A 52 -0.45 -3.65 -1.78
C GLN A 52 0.69 -2.63 -1.72
N VAL A 53 1.18 -2.17 -2.87
CA VAL A 53 2.26 -1.18 -2.94
C VAL A 53 1.82 0.17 -2.37
N MET A 54 0.54 0.53 -2.52
CA MET A 54 -0.02 1.73 -1.90
C MET A 54 -0.06 1.64 -0.37
N GLN A 55 -0.43 0.48 0.20
CA GLN A 55 -0.34 0.27 1.65
C GLN A 55 1.11 0.38 2.14
N ALA A 56 2.06 -0.20 1.41
CA ALA A 56 3.49 -0.07 1.73
C ALA A 56 3.96 1.39 1.68
N PHE A 57 3.54 2.15 0.67
CA PHE A 57 3.86 3.57 0.54
C PHE A 57 3.31 4.40 1.71
N PHE A 58 2.04 4.21 2.10
CA PHE A 58 1.48 4.91 3.27
C PHE A 58 2.18 4.51 4.57
N LEU A 59 2.56 3.25 4.73
CA LEU A 59 3.37 2.81 5.87
C LEU A 59 4.72 3.55 5.92
N SER A 60 5.36 3.73 4.77
CA SER A 60 6.61 4.51 4.65
C SER A 60 6.41 5.99 5.02
N ILE A 61 5.29 6.61 4.62
CA ILE A 61 4.95 7.99 5.02
C ILE A 61 4.80 8.09 6.54
N ILE A 62 4.05 7.18 7.17
CA ILE A 62 3.86 7.16 8.62
C ILE A 62 5.22 7.04 9.33
N SER A 63 6.09 6.15 8.88
CA SER A 63 7.44 6.00 9.39
C SER A 63 8.26 7.30 9.25
N GLY A 64 8.17 7.96 8.10
CA GLY A 64 8.82 9.24 7.83
C GLY A 64 8.33 10.36 8.76
N ILE A 65 7.02 10.45 9.01
CA ILE A 65 6.45 11.43 9.95
C ILE A 65 6.99 11.20 11.36
N VAL A 66 7.01 9.96 11.83
CA VAL A 66 7.55 9.60 13.15
C VAL A 66 9.03 10.02 13.24
N SER A 67 9.84 9.71 12.24
CA SER A 67 11.25 10.11 12.18
C SER A 67 11.44 11.62 12.20
N THR A 68 10.58 12.37 11.51
CA THR A 68 10.61 13.84 11.47
C THR A 68 10.28 14.42 12.84
N ILE A 69 9.26 13.91 13.53
CA ILE A 69 8.90 14.35 14.88
C ILE A 69 10.07 14.13 15.84
N ILE A 70 10.73 12.97 15.78
CA ILE A 70 11.93 12.67 16.60
C ILE A 70 13.03 13.69 16.30
N GLY A 71 13.27 14.02 15.03
CA GLY A 71 14.26 14.99 14.61
C GLY A 71 14.01 16.39 15.15
N ILE A 72 12.76 16.84 15.21
CA ILE A 72 12.36 18.16 15.74
C ILE A 72 12.60 18.23 17.26
N ILE A 73 12.39 17.13 17.98
CA ILE A 73 12.54 17.09 19.44
C ILE A 73 13.99 16.88 19.85
N SER A 74 14.82 16.32 18.98
CA SER A 74 16.22 15.98 19.26
C SER A 74 17.06 17.14 19.88
N PRO A 75 16.91 18.44 19.48
CA PRO A 75 17.64 19.53 20.14
C PRO A 75 17.35 19.69 21.64
N ILE A 76 16.14 19.31 22.10
CA ILE A 76 15.73 19.42 23.50
C ILE A 76 16.55 18.47 24.38
N TYR A 77 17.03 17.35 23.83
CA TYR A 77 17.85 16.37 24.55
C TYR A 77 19.22 16.94 25.00
N LYS A 78 19.65 18.07 24.44
CA LYS A 78 20.92 18.75 24.80
C LYS A 78 20.80 19.60 26.05
N ILE A 79 19.58 19.80 26.58
CA ILE A 79 19.37 20.59 27.81
C ILE A 79 19.70 19.71 29.03
N PRO A 80 20.63 20.12 29.91
CA PRO A 80 20.96 19.35 31.10
C PRO A 80 19.73 19.12 31.99
N ILE A 81 19.58 17.90 32.54
CA ILE A 81 18.50 17.46 33.43
C ILE A 81 17.15 17.27 32.71
N LEU A 82 16.61 18.32 32.09
CA LEU A 82 15.34 18.25 31.30
C LEU A 82 15.48 17.34 30.08
N GLY A 83 16.62 17.42 29.39
CA GLY A 83 16.89 16.61 28.21
C GLY A 83 16.88 15.10 28.50
N ALA A 84 17.45 14.69 29.63
CA ALA A 84 17.46 13.27 30.03
C ALA A 84 16.06 12.74 30.31
N LEU A 85 15.21 13.50 31.00
CA LEU A 85 13.81 13.12 31.28
C LEU A 85 12.98 13.01 29.99
N VAL A 86 13.06 14.03 29.14
CA VAL A 86 12.34 14.07 27.85
C VAL A 86 12.83 12.95 26.94
N ALA A 87 14.15 12.71 26.87
CA ALA A 87 14.73 11.65 26.05
C ALA A 87 14.22 10.26 26.48
N THR A 88 14.13 10.00 27.79
CA THR A 88 13.64 8.72 28.31
C THR A 88 12.16 8.53 27.98
N CYS A 89 11.30 9.49 28.29
CA CYS A 89 9.87 9.39 28.03
C CYS A 89 9.57 9.25 26.52
N PHE A 90 10.21 10.11 25.72
CA PHE A 90 10.04 10.08 24.26
C PHE A 90 10.64 8.82 23.63
N GLY A 91 11.78 8.35 24.15
CA GLY A 91 12.42 7.12 23.71
C GLY A 91 11.52 5.90 23.88
N ILE A 92 10.80 5.78 24.98
CA ILE A 92 9.85 4.69 25.22
C ILE A 92 8.70 4.76 24.21
N VAL A 93 8.10 5.94 24.03
CA VAL A 93 6.96 6.12 23.10
C VAL A 93 7.37 5.81 21.66
N THR A 94 8.51 6.35 21.21
CA THR A 94 9.01 6.12 19.85
C THR A 94 9.42 4.68 19.62
N SER A 95 9.96 3.99 20.62
CA SER A 95 10.30 2.57 20.56
C SER A 95 9.05 1.71 20.35
N VAL A 96 7.96 1.99 21.07
CA VAL A 96 6.68 1.28 20.89
C VAL A 96 6.11 1.52 19.51
N ILE A 97 6.10 2.77 19.02
CA ILE A 97 5.61 3.10 17.68
C ILE A 97 6.45 2.41 16.60
N SER A 98 7.77 2.45 16.72
CA SER A 98 8.69 1.78 15.79
C SER A 98 8.47 0.26 15.76
N LEU A 99 8.21 -0.35 16.92
CA LEU A 99 7.89 -1.78 17.00
C LEU A 99 6.58 -2.11 16.27
N ILE A 100 5.55 -1.28 16.42
CA ILE A 100 4.27 -1.45 15.72
C ILE A 100 4.49 -1.36 14.19
N ILE A 101 5.24 -0.37 13.72
CA ILE A 101 5.56 -0.20 12.29
C ILE A 101 6.33 -1.41 11.77
N LEU A 102 7.31 -1.90 12.53
CA LEU A 102 8.09 -3.09 12.19
C LEU A 102 7.19 -4.32 12.05
N ILE A 103 6.31 -4.57 13.01
CA ILE A 103 5.37 -5.70 12.97
C ILE A 103 4.45 -5.58 11.75
N MET A 104 3.92 -4.39 11.48
CA MET A 104 3.08 -4.14 10.30
C MET A 104 3.83 -4.40 9.00
N ALA A 105 5.09 -3.98 8.89
CA ALA A 105 5.92 -4.25 7.71
C ALA A 105 6.16 -5.76 7.52
N ILE A 106 6.49 -6.49 8.58
CA ILE A 106 6.71 -7.95 8.52
C ILE A 106 5.43 -8.68 8.11
N VAL A 107 4.28 -8.30 8.68
CA VAL A 107 2.97 -8.86 8.30
C VAL A 107 2.67 -8.56 6.83
N GLY A 108 2.93 -7.33 6.38
CA GLY A 108 2.77 -6.93 4.98
C GLY A 108 3.63 -7.78 4.04
N ILE A 109 4.92 -7.95 4.35
CA ILE A 109 5.84 -8.81 3.58
C ILE A 109 5.34 -10.26 3.54
N SER A 110 4.99 -10.82 4.70
CA SER A 110 4.56 -12.21 4.80
C SER A 110 3.29 -12.50 4.00
N LYS A 111 2.31 -11.59 4.03
CA LYS A 111 1.06 -11.73 3.28
C LYS A 111 1.26 -11.45 1.79
N ALA A 112 2.01 -10.41 1.44
CA ALA A 112 2.32 -10.08 0.05
C ALA A 112 3.09 -11.22 -0.65
N ALA A 113 4.01 -11.89 0.05
CA ALA A 113 4.72 -13.07 -0.46
C ALA A 113 3.81 -14.25 -0.80
N LYS A 114 2.64 -14.33 -0.16
CA LYS A 114 1.61 -15.36 -0.40
C LYS A 114 0.48 -14.89 -1.33
N GLU A 115 0.63 -13.74 -1.98
CA GLU A 115 -0.42 -13.05 -2.76
C GLU A 115 -1.73 -12.83 -1.98
N GLN A 116 -1.61 -12.63 -0.66
CA GLN A 116 -2.73 -12.31 0.22
C GLN A 116 -2.79 -10.80 0.49
N ASP A 117 -3.99 -10.30 0.78
CA ASP A 117 -4.15 -8.90 1.16
C ASP A 117 -3.49 -8.62 2.52
N ALA A 118 -2.58 -7.66 2.56
CA ALA A 118 -1.90 -7.27 3.78
C ALA A 118 -2.88 -6.77 4.85
N ASN A 119 -3.93 -6.04 4.44
CA ASN A 119 -5.01 -5.53 5.31
C ASN A 119 -4.47 -4.84 6.57
N LEU A 120 -3.47 -3.98 6.41
CA LEU A 120 -2.84 -3.28 7.53
C LEU A 120 -3.81 -2.29 8.18
N PRO A 121 -4.14 -2.42 9.47
CA PRO A 121 -5.28 -1.71 10.09
C PRO A 121 -5.15 -0.18 10.05
N LEU A 122 -3.96 0.37 10.15
CA LEU A 122 -3.73 1.83 10.14
C LEU A 122 -3.69 2.42 8.73
N VAL A 123 -3.13 1.70 7.77
CA VAL A 123 -2.87 2.22 6.41
C VAL A 123 -3.93 1.81 5.39
N LYS A 124 -4.70 0.75 5.67
CA LYS A 124 -5.73 0.24 4.77
C LYS A 124 -6.73 1.32 4.36
N THR A 125 -7.29 2.04 5.33
CA THR A 125 -8.31 3.08 5.09
C THR A 125 -7.77 4.21 4.20
N PHE A 126 -6.52 4.62 4.40
CA PHE A 126 -5.89 5.64 3.56
C PHE A 126 -5.61 5.11 2.15
N ALA A 127 -5.11 3.87 2.06
CA ALA A 127 -4.84 3.22 0.79
C ALA A 127 -6.15 3.02 -0.02
N GLU A 128 -7.23 2.59 0.60
CA GLU A 128 -8.54 2.41 -0.05
C GLU A 128 -9.10 3.73 -0.58
N LYS A 129 -9.02 4.81 0.19
CA LYS A 129 -9.45 6.14 -0.26
C LYS A 129 -8.61 6.64 -1.44
N ALA A 130 -7.28 6.52 -1.34
CA ALA A 130 -6.38 6.92 -2.41
C ALA A 130 -6.55 6.04 -3.66
N PHE A 131 -6.71 4.74 -3.47
CA PHE A 131 -6.97 3.79 -4.56
C PHE A 131 -8.32 4.07 -5.25
N GLY A 132 -9.36 4.44 -4.51
CA GLY A 132 -10.65 4.83 -5.08
C GLY A 132 -10.54 5.98 -6.08
N LEU A 133 -9.70 6.98 -5.77
CA LEU A 133 -9.42 8.08 -6.70
C LEU A 133 -8.66 7.61 -7.95
N ILE A 134 -7.64 6.79 -7.78
CA ILE A 134 -6.82 6.26 -8.89
C ILE A 134 -7.63 5.30 -9.76
N LYS A 135 -8.47 4.45 -9.17
CA LYS A 135 -9.32 3.52 -9.88
C LYS A 135 -10.23 4.24 -10.88
N ASN A 136 -10.86 5.31 -10.48
CA ASN A 136 -11.74 6.09 -11.36
C ASN A 136 -10.99 6.71 -12.53
N VAL A 137 -9.73 7.11 -12.36
CA VAL A 137 -8.94 7.74 -13.41
C VAL A 137 -8.25 6.71 -14.32
N THR A 138 -7.66 5.68 -13.74
CA THR A 138 -6.75 4.78 -14.48
C THR A 138 -7.45 3.52 -15.01
N TYR A 139 -8.38 2.95 -14.23
CA TYR A 139 -8.98 1.65 -14.56
C TYR A 139 -10.34 1.74 -15.24
N THR A 140 -11.06 2.85 -15.08
CA THR A 140 -12.38 3.05 -15.74
C THR A 140 -12.24 3.38 -17.23
N GLN A 141 -11.12 3.96 -17.66
CA GLN A 141 -10.88 4.28 -19.08
C GLN A 141 -10.66 3.04 -19.98
N ASN A 142 -10.41 1.86 -19.39
CA ASN A 142 -10.16 0.62 -20.14
C ASN A 142 -11.34 -0.34 -20.16
N THR A 143 -12.50 0.05 -19.64
CA THR A 143 -13.72 -0.73 -19.84
C THR A 143 -14.26 -0.37 -21.23
N PRO A 144 -14.29 -1.31 -22.20
CA PRO A 144 -14.97 -1.04 -23.47
C PRO A 144 -16.41 -0.70 -23.12
N THR A 145 -16.87 0.44 -23.61
CA THR A 145 -18.26 0.88 -23.52
C THR A 145 -19.12 -0.24 -24.10
N GLN A 146 -19.74 -1.04 -23.24
CA GLN A 146 -20.79 -1.94 -23.68
C GLN A 146 -21.91 -1.06 -24.23
N ASN A 147 -22.03 -1.11 -25.57
CA ASN A 147 -23.04 -0.41 -26.31
C ASN A 147 -24.42 -0.82 -25.77
N PRO A 148 -25.29 0.11 -25.31
CA PRO A 148 -26.61 -0.22 -24.74
C PRO A 148 -27.61 -0.81 -25.73
N GLN A 149 -27.22 -1.09 -26.97
CA GLN A 149 -28.14 -1.45 -28.07
C GLN A 149 -28.59 -2.91 -28.16
N ASN A 150 -28.22 -3.80 -27.22
CA ASN A 150 -28.62 -5.22 -27.30
C ASN A 150 -29.54 -5.72 -26.18
N GLN A 151 -30.25 -4.84 -25.45
CA GLN A 151 -31.20 -5.28 -24.42
C GLN A 151 -32.69 -5.33 -24.89
N ASP A 152 -33.04 -4.88 -26.09
CA ASP A 152 -34.45 -4.81 -26.52
C ASP A 152 -34.92 -5.95 -27.47
N GLN A 153 -34.10 -6.97 -27.75
CA GLN A 153 -34.52 -8.05 -28.66
C GLN A 153 -34.95 -9.37 -28.01
N ASN A 154 -34.89 -9.53 -26.69
CA ASN A 154 -35.28 -10.80 -26.05
C ASN A 154 -36.65 -10.78 -25.37
N ASN A 155 -37.46 -9.75 -25.56
CA ASN A 155 -38.75 -9.64 -24.85
C ASN A 155 -40.00 -9.85 -25.76
N PHE A 156 -39.82 -10.30 -27.02
CA PHE A 156 -40.95 -10.49 -27.94
C PHE A 156 -41.29 -11.94 -28.36
N THR A 157 -40.73 -12.96 -27.70
CA THR A 157 -41.00 -14.37 -28.09
C THR A 157 -41.72 -15.23 -27.05
N ASN A 158 -42.31 -14.65 -26.00
CA ASN A 158 -43.04 -15.45 -24.98
C ASN A 158 -44.52 -15.02 -24.79
N THR A 159 -45.21 -14.61 -25.85
CA THR A 159 -46.67 -14.39 -25.76
C THR A 159 -47.33 -14.93 -27.00
N GLN A 160 -47.27 -16.25 -27.22
CA GLN A 160 -48.23 -17.03 -28.02
C GLN A 160 -47.94 -18.53 -27.81
N ASN A 161 -48.57 -19.15 -26.81
CA ASN A 161 -49.28 -20.43 -26.87
C ASN A 161 -49.91 -20.68 -25.52
#